data_eef49104e47643ee93a903174860d423
#
_entry.id   eef49104e47643ee93a903174860d423
#
_cell.length_a   1.000
_cell.length_b   1.000
_cell.length_c   1.000
_cell.angle_alpha   90.00
_cell.angle_beta   90.00
_cell.angle_gamma   90.00
#
_symmetry.space_group_name_H-M   'P 1'
#
loop_
_entity.id
_entity.type
_entity.pdbx_description
1 polymer ?
#
loop_
_entity_poly.entity_id
_entity_poly.type
_entity_poly.pdbx_seq_one_letter_code
_entity_poly.pdbx_strand_id
1 'polypeptide(L)'
;ADGILRSEVLRLARLVPGEAGLDAGATADAIAELLTCFPVYRSYLPGGAEYLAEAVRDAQVRRPDLVETITALHPLLNPFLEGSGELTELARRFQQTSGMVMAKGVEDTAFYRYSRLVSLNEVGADPSIFSIGPLELHRRLLERQTDSPLAMTTLSTHDTKRSEDTRTRISVLSELADEWTAVLARLEELAPIKDPTFAPLLWQSLIGAWPLSRERAHAYAEKASREADLSTHWTAPDEEFERGMHAAVDAAFDDAAVGSVITSLVERIQAAGWSNSIGLKLLQLTMPGVPDVYQGTEFWDTSLVDPDNRREVDYDARRQVLTDLNFGALPPVGADAHAKLLVVSRALKLRRDRPELFTGYTAITSAGAAADNVFGFDRGGAITLITRLPFGLAERGWGDTTLELPAGSYTCALSGASVSGGTVRAADIFATFPAALLVQEDAS
;
A
#
# COMPACT_ATOMS: atom_id res chain seq x y z
N ALA A 1 14.15 -14.00 -13.41
CA ALA A 1 15.40 -14.76 -13.18
C ALA A 1 16.21 -14.92 -14.47
N ASP A 2 15.60 -15.23 -15.60
CA ASP A 2 16.30 -15.49 -16.87
C ASP A 2 16.73 -14.24 -17.66
N GLY A 3 16.26 -13.08 -17.30
CA GLY A 3 16.66 -11.77 -17.84
C GLY A 3 17.79 -11.12 -17.03
N ILE A 4 17.51 -9.93 -16.52
CA ILE A 4 18.46 -9.06 -15.79
C ILE A 4 19.22 -9.78 -14.66
N LEU A 5 18.58 -10.73 -13.96
CA LEU A 5 19.17 -11.44 -12.83
C LEU A 5 19.83 -12.80 -13.20
N ARG A 6 19.96 -13.12 -14.49
CA ARG A 6 20.59 -14.39 -14.93
C ARG A 6 22.02 -14.56 -14.40
N SER A 7 22.77 -13.48 -14.29
CA SER A 7 24.14 -13.52 -13.73
C SER A 7 24.16 -13.97 -12.27
N GLU A 8 23.18 -13.58 -11.46
CA GLU A 8 23.05 -13.99 -10.06
C GLU A 8 22.62 -15.47 -9.94
N VAL A 9 21.69 -15.92 -10.79
CA VAL A 9 21.33 -17.34 -10.89
C VAL A 9 22.55 -18.21 -11.20
N LEU A 10 23.34 -17.84 -12.21
CA LEU A 10 24.58 -18.57 -12.57
C LEU A 10 25.63 -18.52 -11.47
N ARG A 11 25.70 -17.42 -10.71
CA ARG A 11 26.59 -17.32 -9.56
C ARG A 11 26.16 -18.26 -8.43
N LEU A 12 24.86 -18.37 -8.14
CA LEU A 12 24.34 -19.34 -7.18
C LEU A 12 24.61 -20.77 -7.61
N ALA A 13 24.38 -21.10 -8.89
CA ALA A 13 24.64 -22.43 -9.42
C ALA A 13 26.11 -22.86 -9.24
N ARG A 14 27.10 -21.93 -9.37
CA ARG A 14 28.51 -22.20 -9.12
C ARG A 14 28.86 -22.46 -7.66
N LEU A 15 28.00 -22.05 -6.71
CA LEU A 15 28.21 -22.32 -5.29
C LEU A 15 27.67 -23.68 -4.86
N VAL A 16 26.96 -24.39 -5.74
CA VAL A 16 26.49 -25.76 -5.47
C VAL A 16 27.71 -26.68 -5.46
N PRO A 17 27.90 -27.49 -4.37
CA PRO A 17 29.05 -28.40 -4.28
C PRO A 17 29.09 -29.40 -5.43
N GLY A 18 30.27 -29.64 -6.01
CA GLY A 18 30.45 -30.59 -7.14
C GLY A 18 30.07 -32.03 -6.76
N GLU A 19 30.17 -32.37 -5.49
CA GLU A 19 29.81 -33.70 -4.96
C GLU A 19 28.29 -33.96 -5.06
N ALA A 20 27.46 -32.91 -5.24
CA ALA A 20 26.01 -33.07 -5.47
C ALA A 20 25.71 -33.76 -6.82
N GLY A 21 26.66 -33.78 -7.74
CA GLY A 21 26.53 -34.49 -9.02
C GLY A 21 25.48 -33.94 -9.97
N LEU A 22 25.06 -32.68 -9.78
CA LEU A 22 23.98 -32.05 -10.53
C LEU A 22 24.51 -31.45 -11.86
N ASP A 23 23.70 -31.56 -12.91
CA ASP A 23 23.97 -30.86 -14.17
C ASP A 23 23.93 -29.34 -13.99
N ALA A 24 24.89 -28.61 -14.53
CA ALA A 24 25.00 -27.16 -14.31
C ALA A 24 23.86 -26.36 -14.91
N GLY A 25 23.32 -26.78 -16.06
CA GLY A 25 22.19 -26.15 -16.71
C GLY A 25 20.90 -26.37 -15.92
N ALA A 26 20.60 -27.63 -15.59
CA ALA A 26 19.46 -28.01 -14.77
C ALA A 26 19.52 -27.35 -13.37
N THR A 27 20.71 -27.22 -12.79
CA THR A 27 20.91 -26.52 -11.50
C THR A 27 20.56 -25.04 -11.61
N ALA A 28 21.00 -24.36 -12.64
CA ALA A 28 20.67 -22.93 -12.84
C ALA A 28 19.19 -22.74 -13.07
N ASP A 29 18.55 -23.59 -13.88
CA ASP A 29 17.12 -23.52 -14.15
C ASP A 29 16.27 -23.83 -12.89
N ALA A 30 16.68 -24.82 -12.09
CA ALA A 30 16.03 -25.15 -10.83
C ALA A 30 16.14 -24.00 -9.80
N ILE A 31 17.31 -23.37 -9.69
CA ILE A 31 17.51 -22.18 -8.83
C ILE A 31 16.62 -21.02 -9.30
N ALA A 32 16.55 -20.77 -10.61
CA ALA A 32 15.70 -19.74 -11.19
C ALA A 32 14.21 -19.98 -10.85
N GLU A 33 13.75 -21.22 -10.97
CA GLU A 33 12.36 -21.58 -10.64
C GLU A 33 12.06 -21.45 -9.15
N LEU A 34 12.97 -21.92 -8.27
CA LEU A 34 12.84 -21.75 -6.83
C LEU A 34 12.76 -20.28 -6.42
N LEU A 35 13.58 -19.41 -7.02
CA LEU A 35 13.53 -17.96 -6.78
C LEU A 35 12.20 -17.35 -7.27
N THR A 36 11.67 -17.86 -8.38
CA THR A 36 10.40 -17.39 -8.96
C THR A 36 9.19 -17.82 -8.12
N CYS A 37 9.23 -19.00 -7.51
CA CYS A 37 8.20 -19.54 -6.63
C CYS A 37 8.33 -19.08 -5.18
N PHE A 38 9.33 -18.26 -4.84
CA PHE A 38 9.55 -17.85 -3.45
C PHE A 38 8.45 -16.89 -2.99
N PRO A 39 7.64 -17.23 -1.94
CA PRO A 39 6.38 -16.53 -1.65
C PRO A 39 6.57 -15.21 -0.90
N VAL A 40 7.78 -14.94 -0.38
CA VAL A 40 8.13 -13.72 0.37
C VAL A 40 9.43 -13.13 -0.15
N TYR A 41 9.74 -11.88 0.21
CA TYR A 41 11.00 -11.26 -0.23
C TYR A 41 12.23 -12.06 0.22
N ARG A 42 12.23 -12.49 1.49
CA ARG A 42 13.40 -13.15 2.07
C ARG A 42 12.99 -13.98 3.29
N SER A 43 13.58 -15.17 3.42
CA SER A 43 13.66 -15.89 4.68
C SER A 43 14.93 -15.52 5.46
N TYR A 44 14.93 -15.80 6.74
CA TYR A 44 16.07 -15.58 7.66
C TYR A 44 16.35 -16.88 8.39
N LEU A 45 16.82 -17.89 7.63
CA LEU A 45 17.05 -19.22 8.16
C LEU A 45 17.85 -19.22 9.48
N PRO A 46 17.42 -20.01 10.48
CA PRO A 46 16.38 -21.05 10.43
C PRO A 46 14.94 -20.52 10.43
N GLY A 47 14.68 -19.24 10.71
CA GLY A 47 13.35 -18.64 10.61
C GLY A 47 12.89 -18.52 9.15
N GLY A 48 11.59 -18.85 8.88
CA GLY A 48 11.02 -18.79 7.55
C GLY A 48 11.42 -19.97 6.65
N ALA A 49 11.83 -21.11 7.23
CA ALA A 49 12.15 -22.31 6.46
C ALA A 49 10.94 -22.87 5.70
N GLU A 50 9.74 -22.61 6.21
CA GLU A 50 8.46 -22.96 5.57
C GLU A 50 8.28 -22.31 4.20
N TYR A 51 8.78 -21.11 3.99
CA TYR A 51 8.71 -20.41 2.70
C TYR A 51 9.57 -21.09 1.63
N LEU A 52 10.76 -21.58 2.00
CA LEU A 52 11.56 -22.36 1.07
C LEU A 52 10.89 -23.69 0.75
N ALA A 53 10.32 -24.37 1.76
CA ALA A 53 9.58 -25.61 1.54
C ALA A 53 8.34 -25.42 0.63
N GLU A 54 7.66 -24.28 0.73
CA GLU A 54 6.59 -23.89 -0.18
C GLU A 54 7.11 -23.68 -1.61
N ALA A 55 8.17 -22.87 -1.76
CA ALA A 55 8.82 -22.66 -3.06
C ALA A 55 9.27 -23.96 -3.73
N VAL A 56 9.77 -24.92 -2.95
CA VAL A 56 10.17 -26.25 -3.46
C VAL A 56 8.95 -27.00 -4.01
N ARG A 57 7.85 -27.06 -3.26
CA ARG A 57 6.60 -27.71 -3.72
C ARG A 57 6.08 -27.10 -5.01
N ASP A 58 6.00 -25.77 -5.05
CA ASP A 58 5.46 -25.05 -6.20
C ASP A 58 6.35 -25.19 -7.44
N ALA A 59 7.68 -25.08 -7.27
CA ALA A 59 8.66 -25.29 -8.33
C ALA A 59 8.59 -26.71 -8.90
N GLN A 60 8.42 -27.73 -8.07
CA GLN A 60 8.26 -29.13 -8.53
C GLN A 60 6.98 -29.34 -9.34
N VAL A 61 5.88 -28.67 -8.98
CA VAL A 61 4.61 -28.70 -9.73
C VAL A 61 4.77 -28.01 -11.09
N ARG A 62 5.45 -26.87 -11.13
CA ARG A 62 5.62 -26.07 -12.37
C ARG A 62 6.65 -26.64 -13.31
N ARG A 63 7.70 -27.29 -12.77
CA ARG A 63 8.82 -27.86 -13.53
C ARG A 63 9.04 -29.34 -13.16
N PRO A 64 8.13 -30.23 -13.61
CA PRO A 64 8.24 -31.67 -13.33
C PRO A 64 9.54 -32.28 -13.88
N ASP A 65 10.12 -31.68 -14.91
CA ASP A 65 11.42 -32.07 -15.51
C ASP A 65 12.62 -31.78 -14.58
N LEU A 66 12.48 -30.91 -13.57
CA LEU A 66 13.52 -30.53 -12.63
C LEU A 66 13.32 -31.08 -11.20
N VAL A 67 12.35 -31.94 -10.97
CA VAL A 67 11.98 -32.44 -9.63
C VAL A 67 13.18 -33.03 -8.89
N GLU A 68 14.01 -33.86 -9.53
CA GLU A 68 15.20 -34.48 -8.94
C GLU A 68 16.23 -33.40 -8.52
N THR A 69 16.50 -32.44 -9.40
CA THR A 69 17.43 -31.35 -9.14
C THR A 69 16.93 -30.43 -8.01
N ILE A 70 15.64 -30.06 -8.02
CA ILE A 70 15.01 -29.23 -6.98
C ILE A 70 15.08 -29.96 -5.62
N THR A 71 14.80 -31.27 -5.60
CA THR A 71 14.86 -32.08 -4.38
C THR A 71 16.26 -32.11 -3.80
N ALA A 72 17.29 -32.28 -4.64
CA ALA A 72 18.69 -32.29 -4.23
C ALA A 72 19.18 -30.91 -3.75
N LEU A 73 18.66 -29.82 -4.31
CA LEU A 73 18.99 -28.45 -3.89
C LEU A 73 18.38 -28.07 -2.54
N HIS A 74 17.25 -28.61 -2.17
CA HIS A 74 16.54 -28.20 -0.96
C HIS A 74 17.40 -28.26 0.33
N PRO A 75 18.06 -29.37 0.67
CA PRO A 75 18.94 -29.42 1.85
C PRO A 75 20.17 -28.50 1.71
N LEU A 76 20.69 -28.26 0.52
CA LEU A 76 21.81 -27.34 0.30
C LEU A 76 21.40 -25.87 0.53
N LEU A 77 20.15 -25.53 0.24
CA LEU A 77 19.57 -24.20 0.47
C LEU A 77 19.07 -24.01 1.90
N ASN A 78 18.76 -25.10 2.61
CA ASN A 78 18.41 -25.10 4.02
C ASN A 78 19.26 -26.10 4.81
N PRO A 79 20.48 -25.73 5.17
CA PRO A 79 21.40 -26.63 5.88
C PRO A 79 20.92 -27.03 7.30
N PHE A 80 19.92 -26.36 7.84
CA PHE A 80 19.33 -26.70 9.15
C PHE A 80 18.45 -27.95 9.10
N LEU A 81 18.01 -28.40 7.91
CA LEU A 81 17.29 -29.67 7.76
C LEU A 81 18.13 -30.89 8.16
N GLU A 82 19.44 -30.83 7.90
CA GLU A 82 20.39 -31.91 8.19
C GLU A 82 21.16 -31.68 9.50
N GLY A 83 20.80 -30.65 10.28
CA GLY A 83 21.38 -30.39 11.59
C GLY A 83 22.78 -29.76 11.57
N SER A 84 23.24 -29.21 10.43
CA SER A 84 24.57 -28.59 10.33
C SER A 84 24.74 -27.33 11.17
N GLY A 85 23.66 -26.63 11.49
CA GLY A 85 23.65 -25.45 12.36
C GLY A 85 24.31 -24.19 11.81
N GLU A 86 24.93 -24.24 10.62
CA GLU A 86 25.60 -23.10 10.00
C GLU A 86 25.02 -22.75 8.63
N LEU A 87 24.82 -21.45 8.42
CA LEU A 87 24.33 -20.92 7.15
C LEU A 87 25.46 -20.90 6.10
N THR A 88 25.35 -21.74 5.09
CA THR A 88 26.30 -21.78 3.96
C THR A 88 26.26 -20.50 3.13
N GLU A 89 27.31 -20.24 2.35
CA GLU A 89 27.36 -19.11 1.41
C GLU A 89 26.25 -19.24 0.34
N LEU A 90 25.98 -20.44 -0.16
CA LEU A 90 24.89 -20.69 -1.10
C LEU A 90 23.54 -20.30 -0.50
N ALA A 91 23.21 -20.81 0.68
CA ALA A 91 21.95 -20.52 1.36
C ALA A 91 21.80 -19.03 1.69
N ARG A 92 22.88 -18.37 2.15
CA ARG A 92 22.87 -16.93 2.44
C ARG A 92 22.58 -16.10 1.18
N ARG A 93 23.26 -16.40 0.08
CA ARG A 93 23.07 -15.67 -1.18
C ARG A 93 21.74 -15.96 -1.83
N PHE A 94 21.23 -17.18 -1.74
CA PHE A 94 19.88 -17.49 -2.22
C PHE A 94 18.84 -16.60 -1.53
N GLN A 95 18.88 -16.50 -0.20
CA GLN A 95 18.00 -15.62 0.56
C GLN A 95 18.14 -14.12 0.19
N GLN A 96 19.34 -13.67 -0.16
CA GLN A 96 19.55 -12.29 -0.64
C GLN A 96 19.00 -12.09 -2.05
N THR A 97 19.17 -13.09 -2.92
CA THR A 97 18.73 -13.01 -4.32
C THR A 97 17.20 -13.13 -4.43
N SER A 98 16.53 -13.87 -3.54
CA SER A 98 15.07 -13.99 -3.56
C SER A 98 14.38 -12.61 -3.42
N GLY A 99 14.89 -11.73 -2.56
CA GLY A 99 14.37 -10.36 -2.42
C GLY A 99 14.54 -9.54 -3.70
N MET A 100 15.68 -9.68 -4.39
CA MET A 100 15.91 -8.98 -5.66
C MET A 100 14.99 -9.49 -6.77
N VAL A 101 14.72 -10.81 -6.82
CA VAL A 101 13.79 -11.39 -7.82
C VAL A 101 12.37 -10.94 -7.56
N MET A 102 11.92 -10.94 -6.30
CA MET A 102 10.61 -10.43 -5.90
C MET A 102 10.45 -8.95 -6.30
N ALA A 103 11.39 -8.08 -5.91
CA ALA A 103 11.33 -6.67 -6.23
C ALA A 103 11.26 -6.42 -7.74
N LYS A 104 12.12 -7.07 -8.53
CA LYS A 104 12.13 -6.88 -9.99
C LYS A 104 10.97 -7.53 -10.72
N GLY A 105 10.56 -8.74 -10.31
CA GLY A 105 9.49 -9.48 -10.98
C GLY A 105 8.09 -9.00 -10.60
N VAL A 106 7.86 -8.70 -9.33
CA VAL A 106 6.55 -8.28 -8.82
C VAL A 106 6.40 -6.76 -8.87
N GLU A 107 7.24 -6.04 -8.13
CA GLU A 107 7.04 -4.60 -7.93
C GLU A 107 7.38 -3.76 -9.17
N ASP A 108 8.52 -4.05 -9.81
CA ASP A 108 8.98 -3.29 -10.97
C ASP A 108 8.50 -3.86 -12.32
N THR A 109 7.66 -4.90 -12.32
CA THR A 109 7.09 -5.44 -13.56
C THR A 109 5.60 -5.77 -13.41
N ALA A 110 5.22 -6.74 -12.57
CA ALA A 110 3.83 -7.18 -12.47
C ALA A 110 2.88 -6.06 -12.00
N PHE A 111 3.32 -5.16 -11.14
CA PHE A 111 2.53 -4.01 -10.68
C PHE A 111 2.24 -2.98 -11.76
N TYR A 112 2.96 -3.01 -12.87
CA TYR A 112 2.68 -2.19 -14.05
C TYR A 112 1.85 -2.93 -15.11
N ARG A 113 1.53 -4.21 -14.88
CA ARG A 113 0.68 -5.05 -15.75
C ARG A 113 -0.71 -5.29 -15.18
N TYR A 114 -0.87 -5.30 -13.85
CA TYR A 114 -2.14 -5.52 -13.19
C TYR A 114 -2.89 -4.18 -13.05
N SER A 115 -4.00 -4.04 -13.79
CA SER A 115 -4.70 -2.75 -13.96
C SER A 115 -6.12 -2.72 -13.39
N ARG A 116 -6.55 -3.77 -12.67
CA ARG A 116 -7.93 -3.85 -12.15
C ARG A 116 -8.25 -2.71 -11.17
N LEU A 117 -7.41 -2.51 -10.16
CA LEU A 117 -7.45 -1.38 -9.22
C LEU A 117 -6.01 -1.09 -8.77
N VAL A 118 -5.41 -0.05 -9.34
CA VAL A 118 -3.96 0.14 -9.20
C VAL A 118 -3.51 0.64 -7.83
N SER A 119 -4.44 1.05 -6.95
CA SER A 119 -4.14 1.30 -5.54
C SER A 119 -3.70 0.05 -4.76
N LEU A 120 -3.95 -1.15 -5.30
CA LEU A 120 -3.49 -2.43 -4.74
C LEU A 120 -2.05 -2.78 -5.13
N ASN A 121 -1.50 -2.13 -6.17
CA ASN A 121 -0.18 -2.41 -6.71
C ASN A 121 0.87 -1.60 -5.95
N GLU A 122 1.25 -2.07 -4.77
CA GLU A 122 2.16 -1.35 -3.91
C GLU A 122 3.15 -2.28 -3.22
N VAL A 123 4.31 -1.74 -2.84
CA VAL A 123 5.37 -2.46 -2.13
C VAL A 123 4.81 -3.23 -0.93
N GLY A 124 5.09 -4.53 -0.89
CA GLY A 124 4.60 -5.43 0.16
C GLY A 124 3.13 -5.84 0.03
N ALA A 125 2.40 -5.40 -1.00
CA ALA A 125 1.03 -5.83 -1.25
C ALA A 125 0.96 -7.05 -2.18
N ASP A 126 -0.14 -7.77 -2.07
CA ASP A 126 -0.53 -8.83 -3.00
C ASP A 126 -1.84 -8.42 -3.70
N PRO A 127 -1.80 -7.95 -4.96
CA PRO A 127 -2.99 -7.53 -5.70
C PRO A 127 -4.01 -8.63 -5.97
N SER A 128 -3.64 -9.90 -5.82
CA SER A 128 -4.58 -11.03 -5.91
C SER A 128 -5.58 -11.03 -4.74
N ILE A 129 -5.21 -10.43 -3.61
CA ILE A 129 -6.08 -10.18 -2.46
C ILE A 129 -6.73 -8.80 -2.64
N PHE A 130 -7.87 -8.78 -3.34
CA PHE A 130 -8.55 -7.53 -3.69
C PHE A 130 -9.00 -6.73 -2.45
N SER A 131 -9.48 -7.40 -1.42
CA SER A 131 -9.88 -6.79 -0.15
C SER A 131 -9.90 -7.81 0.98
N ILE A 132 -9.80 -7.32 2.21
CA ILE A 132 -10.06 -8.09 3.43
C ILE A 132 -11.18 -7.43 4.23
N GLY A 133 -11.99 -8.23 4.90
CA GLY A 133 -13.04 -7.72 5.79
C GLY A 133 -12.49 -7.18 7.11
N PRO A 134 -13.29 -6.40 7.86
CA PRO A 134 -12.88 -5.85 9.16
C PRO A 134 -12.41 -6.92 10.16
N LEU A 135 -13.08 -8.06 10.23
CA LEU A 135 -12.70 -9.15 11.14
C LEU A 135 -11.30 -9.71 10.83
N GLU A 136 -10.98 -9.88 9.56
CA GLU A 136 -9.65 -10.35 9.15
C GLU A 136 -8.58 -9.29 9.43
N LEU A 137 -8.87 -8.01 9.24
CA LEU A 137 -7.95 -6.94 9.62
C LEU A 137 -7.71 -6.92 11.13
N HIS A 138 -8.77 -7.08 11.97
CA HIS A 138 -8.62 -7.18 13.42
C HIS A 138 -7.74 -8.37 13.82
N ARG A 139 -7.93 -9.54 13.19
CA ARG A 139 -7.11 -10.73 13.45
C ARG A 139 -5.63 -10.44 13.15
N ARG A 140 -5.32 -9.87 12.00
CA ARG A 140 -3.93 -9.53 11.61
C ARG A 140 -3.30 -8.49 12.53
N LEU A 141 -4.06 -7.50 12.97
CA LEU A 141 -3.55 -6.47 13.90
C LEU A 141 -3.31 -7.05 15.30
N LEU A 142 -4.15 -7.99 15.76
CA LEU A 142 -3.93 -8.71 17.02
C LEU A 142 -2.70 -9.61 16.94
N GLU A 143 -2.51 -10.36 15.86
CA GLU A 143 -1.30 -11.14 15.60
C GLU A 143 -0.07 -10.24 15.60
N ARG A 144 -0.12 -9.11 14.90
CA ARG A 144 0.97 -8.12 14.90
C ARG A 144 1.28 -7.60 16.31
N GLN A 145 0.25 -7.34 17.13
CA GLN A 145 0.43 -6.92 18.52
C GLN A 145 1.16 -7.99 19.34
N THR A 146 0.87 -9.27 19.07
CA THR A 146 1.44 -10.40 19.81
C THR A 146 2.86 -10.74 19.35
N ASP A 147 3.06 -10.83 18.04
CA ASP A 147 4.27 -11.41 17.45
C ASP A 147 5.32 -10.38 17.07
N SER A 148 4.89 -9.17 16.68
CA SER A 148 5.77 -8.14 16.13
C SER A 148 5.34 -6.72 16.50
N PRO A 149 5.14 -6.40 17.80
CA PRO A 149 4.57 -5.11 18.23
C PRO A 149 5.46 -3.90 17.92
N LEU A 150 6.74 -4.13 17.61
CA LEU A 150 7.70 -3.09 17.27
C LEU A 150 8.08 -3.07 15.77
N ALA A 151 7.42 -3.88 14.94
CA ALA A 151 7.66 -3.83 13.49
C ALA A 151 7.23 -2.45 12.94
N MET A 152 8.03 -1.89 12.04
CA MET A 152 7.73 -0.61 11.42
C MET A 152 6.47 -0.66 10.55
N THR A 153 5.72 0.44 10.53
CA THR A 153 4.56 0.64 9.66
C THR A 153 4.72 1.92 8.87
N THR A 154 4.45 1.86 7.58
CA THR A 154 4.49 3.04 6.71
C THR A 154 3.39 2.98 5.67
N LEU A 155 3.01 4.13 5.12
CA LEU A 155 2.09 4.23 3.98
C LEU A 155 2.82 4.62 2.71
N SER A 156 3.91 5.35 2.82
CA SER A 156 4.72 5.79 1.69
C SER A 156 6.20 5.62 2.02
N THR A 157 7.00 5.35 0.99
CA THR A 157 8.46 5.29 1.03
C THR A 157 9.03 5.92 -0.24
N HIS A 158 10.36 5.99 -0.34
CA HIS A 158 11.04 6.38 -1.57
C HIS A 158 10.79 5.41 -2.75
N ASP A 159 10.26 4.21 -2.49
CA ASP A 159 10.05 3.15 -3.48
C ASP A 159 8.58 2.80 -3.72
N THR A 160 7.65 3.47 -3.05
CA THR A 160 6.22 3.26 -3.31
C THR A 160 5.86 3.67 -4.74
N LYS A 161 5.03 2.87 -5.38
CA LYS A 161 4.63 3.07 -6.78
C LYS A 161 3.70 4.27 -6.93
N ARG A 162 2.93 4.56 -5.89
CA ARG A 162 2.06 5.73 -5.73
C ARG A 162 2.04 6.12 -4.27
N SER A 163 2.03 7.42 -3.99
CA SER A 163 1.92 7.90 -2.60
C SER A 163 0.57 7.55 -1.97
N GLU A 164 0.48 7.67 -0.66
CA GLU A 164 -0.67 7.27 0.12
C GLU A 164 -1.96 7.99 -0.31
N ASP A 165 -1.91 9.28 -0.63
CA ASP A 165 -3.10 10.05 -0.99
C ASP A 165 -3.54 9.80 -2.43
N THR A 166 -2.62 9.50 -3.33
CA THR A 166 -2.90 8.99 -4.67
C THR A 166 -3.67 7.68 -4.59
N ARG A 167 -3.19 6.73 -3.77
CA ARG A 167 -3.85 5.42 -3.60
C ARG A 167 -5.21 5.51 -2.95
N THR A 168 -5.38 6.33 -1.92
CA THR A 168 -6.67 6.49 -1.23
C THR A 168 -7.73 7.10 -2.14
N ARG A 169 -7.35 8.03 -3.02
CA ARG A 169 -8.26 8.57 -4.04
C ARG A 169 -8.63 7.50 -5.08
N ILE A 170 -7.67 6.75 -5.62
CA ILE A 170 -7.93 5.65 -6.56
C ILE A 170 -8.84 4.59 -5.93
N SER A 171 -8.66 4.29 -4.64
CA SER A 171 -9.47 3.29 -3.93
C SER A 171 -10.96 3.62 -3.92
N VAL A 172 -11.35 4.91 -4.02
CA VAL A 172 -12.76 5.31 -4.12
C VAL A 172 -13.44 4.73 -5.37
N LEU A 173 -12.69 4.47 -6.43
CA LEU A 173 -13.22 3.85 -7.66
C LEU A 173 -13.85 2.47 -7.39
N SER A 174 -13.45 1.78 -6.31
CA SER A 174 -14.07 0.52 -5.91
C SER A 174 -15.54 0.67 -5.45
N GLU A 175 -15.94 1.87 -5.03
CA GLU A 175 -17.32 2.21 -4.68
C GLU A 175 -18.16 2.65 -5.92
N LEU A 176 -17.49 2.87 -7.06
CA LEU A 176 -18.04 3.45 -8.30
C LEU A 176 -17.70 2.60 -9.54
N ALA A 177 -17.66 1.28 -9.44
CA ALA A 177 -17.14 0.40 -10.48
C ALA A 177 -17.81 0.61 -11.86
N ASP A 178 -19.14 0.78 -11.89
CA ASP A 178 -19.88 0.99 -13.14
C ASP A 178 -19.57 2.38 -13.74
N GLU A 179 -19.51 3.42 -12.90
CA GLU A 179 -19.17 4.78 -13.34
C GLU A 179 -17.73 4.83 -13.85
N TRP A 180 -16.78 4.21 -13.13
CA TRP A 180 -15.40 4.10 -13.58
C TRP A 180 -15.30 3.40 -14.94
N THR A 181 -16.03 2.31 -15.15
CA THR A 181 -16.06 1.60 -16.43
C THR A 181 -16.53 2.51 -17.57
N ALA A 182 -17.57 3.31 -17.34
CA ALA A 182 -18.06 4.26 -18.34
C ALA A 182 -17.07 5.39 -18.61
N VAL A 183 -16.42 5.93 -17.57
CA VAL A 183 -15.37 6.94 -17.69
C VAL A 183 -14.17 6.42 -18.48
N LEU A 184 -13.71 5.20 -18.17
CA LEU A 184 -12.60 4.57 -18.89
C LEU A 184 -12.92 4.37 -20.36
N ALA A 185 -14.10 3.85 -20.68
CA ALA A 185 -14.53 3.68 -22.07
C ALA A 185 -14.56 5.03 -22.82
N ARG A 186 -15.00 6.09 -22.14
CA ARG A 186 -15.00 7.43 -22.73
C ARG A 186 -13.60 7.99 -22.96
N LEU A 187 -12.67 7.75 -22.03
CA LEU A 187 -11.26 8.15 -22.21
C LEU A 187 -10.59 7.37 -23.34
N GLU A 188 -10.86 6.08 -23.46
CA GLU A 188 -10.34 5.25 -24.56
C GLU A 188 -10.89 5.67 -25.93
N GLU A 189 -12.14 6.16 -25.99
CA GLU A 189 -12.72 6.72 -27.22
C GLU A 189 -12.07 8.06 -27.61
N LEU A 190 -11.83 8.96 -26.63
CA LEU A 190 -11.31 10.30 -26.86
C LEU A 190 -9.79 10.34 -27.06
N ALA A 191 -9.06 9.52 -26.30
CA ALA A 191 -7.61 9.49 -26.26
C ALA A 191 -7.12 8.02 -26.20
N PRO A 192 -7.23 7.27 -27.32
CA PRO A 192 -6.94 5.85 -27.36
C PRO A 192 -5.46 5.55 -27.10
N ILE A 193 -5.21 4.51 -26.30
CA ILE A 193 -3.88 3.94 -26.07
C ILE A 193 -3.90 2.51 -26.65
N LYS A 194 -2.91 2.18 -27.48
CA LYS A 194 -2.86 0.92 -28.23
C LYS A 194 -2.82 -0.33 -27.34
N ASP A 195 -2.33 -0.20 -26.11
CA ASP A 195 -2.28 -1.27 -25.12
C ASP A 195 -3.50 -1.19 -24.17
N PRO A 196 -4.51 -2.07 -24.32
CA PRO A 196 -5.73 -2.04 -23.51
C PRO A 196 -5.50 -2.47 -22.06
N THR A 197 -4.34 -3.04 -21.71
CA THR A 197 -4.00 -3.39 -20.33
C THR A 197 -3.29 -2.22 -19.62
N PHE A 198 -2.55 -1.44 -20.37
CA PHE A 198 -1.83 -0.28 -19.87
C PHE A 198 -2.73 0.96 -19.72
N ALA A 199 -3.69 1.17 -20.62
CA ALA A 199 -4.59 2.33 -20.58
C ALA A 199 -5.31 2.51 -19.22
N PRO A 200 -5.96 1.48 -18.63
CA PRO A 200 -6.60 1.61 -17.31
C PRO A 200 -5.60 1.94 -16.19
N LEU A 201 -4.37 1.41 -16.25
CA LEU A 201 -3.33 1.71 -15.27
C LEU A 201 -2.91 3.16 -15.33
N LEU A 202 -2.67 3.69 -16.54
CA LEU A 202 -2.29 5.09 -16.76
C LEU A 202 -3.39 6.03 -16.28
N TRP A 203 -4.63 5.84 -16.73
CA TRP A 203 -5.73 6.72 -16.38
C TRP A 203 -6.04 6.73 -14.89
N GLN A 204 -6.06 5.58 -14.21
CA GLN A 204 -6.20 5.53 -12.74
C GLN A 204 -5.08 6.30 -12.04
N SER A 205 -3.85 6.18 -12.51
CA SER A 205 -2.70 6.86 -11.89
C SER A 205 -2.77 8.37 -12.08
N LEU A 206 -3.14 8.85 -13.28
CA LEU A 206 -3.32 10.27 -13.53
C LEU A 206 -4.48 10.84 -12.70
N ILE A 207 -5.63 10.18 -12.65
CA ILE A 207 -6.78 10.59 -11.83
C ILE A 207 -6.40 10.62 -10.33
N GLY A 208 -5.68 9.62 -9.86
CA GLY A 208 -5.19 9.56 -8.47
C GLY A 208 -4.27 10.73 -8.11
N ALA A 209 -3.43 11.17 -9.03
CA ALA A 209 -2.45 12.23 -8.82
C ALA A 209 -2.95 13.63 -9.27
N TRP A 210 -4.13 13.73 -9.87
CA TRP A 210 -4.65 14.99 -10.43
C TRP A 210 -4.97 16.04 -9.35
N PRO A 211 -4.65 17.35 -9.61
CA PRO A 211 -3.89 17.87 -10.73
C PRO A 211 -2.37 17.62 -10.58
N LEU A 212 -1.74 17.25 -11.68
CA LEU A 212 -0.28 17.14 -11.76
C LEU A 212 0.23 17.90 -12.97
N SER A 213 1.54 18.20 -13.04
CA SER A 213 2.09 18.86 -14.23
C SER A 213 2.18 17.88 -15.41
N ARG A 214 2.15 18.44 -16.63
CA ARG A 214 2.30 17.66 -17.86
C ARG A 214 3.61 16.86 -17.89
N GLU A 215 4.70 17.47 -17.43
CA GLU A 215 6.02 16.83 -17.38
C GLU A 215 6.00 15.59 -16.46
N ARG A 216 5.34 15.68 -15.30
CA ARG A 216 5.19 14.55 -14.38
C ARG A 216 4.35 13.44 -15.01
N ALA A 217 3.27 13.78 -15.70
CA ALA A 217 2.41 12.81 -16.37
C ALA A 217 3.16 12.04 -17.47
N HIS A 218 3.94 12.74 -18.31
CA HIS A 218 4.79 12.11 -19.32
C HIS A 218 5.87 11.22 -18.73
N ALA A 219 6.61 11.71 -17.74
CA ALA A 219 7.68 10.95 -17.10
C ALA A 219 7.14 9.65 -16.45
N TYR A 220 5.96 9.73 -15.83
CA TYR A 220 5.30 8.56 -15.29
C TYR A 220 4.85 7.57 -16.35
N ALA A 221 4.19 8.05 -17.42
CA ALA A 221 3.69 7.21 -18.50
C ALA A 221 4.84 6.43 -19.19
N GLU A 222 5.95 7.11 -19.47
CA GLU A 222 7.16 6.48 -20.04
C GLU A 222 7.72 5.42 -19.11
N LYS A 223 7.95 5.76 -17.85
CA LYS A 223 8.47 4.78 -16.87
C LYS A 223 7.53 3.59 -16.72
N ALA A 224 6.24 3.83 -16.49
CA ALA A 224 5.28 2.77 -16.23
C ALA A 224 5.13 1.81 -17.42
N SER A 225 5.13 2.31 -18.65
CA SER A 225 5.03 1.47 -19.84
C SER A 225 6.28 0.64 -20.09
N ARG A 226 7.46 1.22 -19.85
CA ARG A 226 8.74 0.51 -20.01
C ARG A 226 8.99 -0.52 -18.90
N GLU A 227 8.54 -0.27 -17.66
CA GLU A 227 8.58 -1.26 -16.56
C GLU A 227 7.56 -2.38 -16.78
N ALA A 228 6.41 -2.10 -17.37
CA ALA A 228 5.46 -3.13 -17.77
C ALA A 228 6.08 -4.15 -18.74
N ASP A 229 7.03 -3.72 -19.57
CA ASP A 229 7.84 -4.56 -20.46
C ASP A 229 6.96 -5.42 -21.39
N LEU A 230 5.89 -4.83 -21.95
CA LEU A 230 4.94 -5.47 -22.87
C LEU A 230 4.94 -4.79 -24.24
N SER A 231 4.55 -3.52 -24.30
CA SER A 231 4.38 -2.77 -25.55
C SER A 231 5.63 -1.91 -25.87
N THR A 232 6.47 -1.63 -24.89
CA THR A 232 7.75 -0.92 -25.05
C THR A 232 8.73 -1.39 -23.98
N HIS A 233 10.03 -1.18 -24.19
CA HIS A 233 11.09 -1.71 -23.32
C HIS A 233 12.19 -0.65 -23.09
N TRP A 234 12.88 -0.72 -21.95
CA TRP A 234 14.01 0.18 -21.66
C TRP A 234 15.15 0.07 -22.68
N THR A 235 15.41 -1.15 -23.19
CA THR A 235 16.51 -1.43 -24.11
C THR A 235 16.10 -1.43 -25.58
N ALA A 236 14.80 -1.43 -25.86
CA ALA A 236 14.23 -1.43 -27.19
C ALA A 236 12.89 -0.69 -27.19
N PRO A 237 12.88 0.66 -27.05
CA PRO A 237 11.66 1.43 -27.06
C PRO A 237 10.88 1.31 -28.37
N ASP A 238 9.56 1.12 -28.28
CA ASP A 238 8.65 1.22 -29.43
C ASP A 238 8.20 2.67 -29.59
N GLU A 239 8.83 3.38 -30.54
CA GLU A 239 8.55 4.80 -30.76
C GLU A 239 7.13 5.09 -31.23
N GLU A 240 6.46 4.16 -31.94
CA GLU A 240 5.08 4.34 -32.38
C GLU A 240 4.12 4.24 -31.18
N PHE A 241 4.31 3.24 -30.33
CA PHE A 241 3.53 3.08 -29.12
C PHE A 241 3.72 4.28 -28.18
N GLU A 242 4.98 4.64 -27.89
CA GLU A 242 5.28 5.76 -26.98
C GLU A 242 4.74 7.10 -27.50
N ARG A 243 4.79 7.35 -28.80
CA ARG A 243 4.19 8.56 -29.41
C ARG A 243 2.67 8.58 -29.21
N GLY A 244 1.97 7.46 -29.41
CA GLY A 244 0.53 7.36 -29.16
C GLY A 244 0.16 7.55 -27.69
N MET A 245 0.93 6.95 -26.78
CA MET A 245 0.77 7.12 -25.35
C MET A 245 0.98 8.57 -24.91
N HIS A 246 2.04 9.22 -25.39
CA HIS A 246 2.28 10.63 -25.09
C HIS A 246 1.20 11.55 -25.65
N ALA A 247 0.65 11.24 -26.83
CA ALA A 247 -0.48 12.00 -27.39
C ALA A 247 -1.74 11.87 -26.51
N ALA A 248 -1.98 10.69 -25.91
CA ALA A 248 -3.09 10.51 -24.96
C ALA A 248 -2.86 11.30 -23.66
N VAL A 249 -1.63 11.36 -23.16
CA VAL A 249 -1.26 12.23 -22.02
C VAL A 249 -1.48 13.70 -22.36
N ASP A 250 -1.01 14.16 -23.53
CA ASP A 250 -1.22 15.55 -23.97
C ASP A 250 -2.70 15.91 -24.08
N ALA A 251 -3.54 14.99 -24.54
CA ALA A 251 -4.98 15.19 -24.62
C ALA A 251 -5.63 15.49 -23.26
N ALA A 252 -5.09 14.96 -22.16
CA ALA A 252 -5.58 15.27 -20.81
C ALA A 252 -5.45 16.77 -20.46
N PHE A 253 -4.51 17.49 -21.09
CA PHE A 253 -4.22 18.90 -20.84
C PHE A 253 -4.75 19.83 -21.95
N ASP A 254 -4.78 19.37 -23.21
CA ASP A 254 -5.07 20.20 -24.38
C ASP A 254 -6.47 19.95 -24.95
N ASP A 255 -7.06 18.77 -24.76
CA ASP A 255 -8.42 18.47 -25.21
C ASP A 255 -9.43 18.72 -24.09
N ALA A 256 -10.32 19.67 -24.31
CA ALA A 256 -11.33 20.06 -23.32
C ALA A 256 -12.29 18.91 -22.93
N ALA A 257 -12.56 17.98 -23.86
CA ALA A 257 -13.42 16.83 -23.57
C ALA A 257 -12.72 15.82 -22.64
N VAL A 258 -11.45 15.49 -22.89
CA VAL A 258 -10.63 14.61 -22.04
C VAL A 258 -10.43 15.26 -20.67
N GLY A 259 -9.98 16.51 -20.63
CA GLY A 259 -9.75 17.25 -19.40
C GLY A 259 -11.02 17.37 -18.54
N SER A 260 -12.19 17.58 -19.16
CA SER A 260 -13.48 17.60 -18.45
C SER A 260 -13.85 16.26 -17.84
N VAL A 261 -13.65 15.15 -18.55
CA VAL A 261 -13.91 13.81 -18.02
C VAL A 261 -13.06 13.54 -16.76
N ILE A 262 -11.75 13.84 -16.83
CA ILE A 262 -10.83 13.63 -15.70
C ILE A 262 -11.23 14.54 -14.53
N THR A 263 -11.40 15.84 -14.76
CA THR A 263 -11.68 16.82 -13.70
C THR A 263 -13.01 16.52 -13.01
N SER A 264 -14.07 16.22 -13.77
CA SER A 264 -15.38 15.88 -13.21
C SER A 264 -15.33 14.65 -12.30
N LEU A 265 -14.60 13.59 -12.69
CA LEU A 265 -14.44 12.42 -11.83
C LEU A 265 -13.63 12.75 -10.58
N VAL A 266 -12.53 13.51 -10.72
CA VAL A 266 -11.70 13.91 -9.56
C VAL A 266 -12.50 14.76 -8.58
N GLU A 267 -13.25 15.75 -9.03
CA GLU A 267 -14.12 16.57 -8.18
C GLU A 267 -15.13 15.72 -7.42
N ARG A 268 -15.69 14.69 -8.06
CA ARG A 268 -16.66 13.79 -7.46
C ARG A 268 -16.07 12.89 -6.38
N ILE A 269 -14.83 12.40 -6.56
CA ILE A 269 -14.22 11.40 -5.65
C ILE A 269 -13.26 11.99 -4.62
N GLN A 270 -12.79 13.23 -4.78
CA GLN A 270 -11.69 13.75 -3.96
C GLN A 270 -12.05 13.88 -2.46
N ALA A 271 -13.28 14.27 -2.11
CA ALA A 271 -13.70 14.39 -0.72
C ALA A 271 -13.66 13.01 -0.01
N ALA A 272 -14.13 11.96 -0.69
CA ALA A 272 -14.03 10.59 -0.21
C ALA A 272 -12.55 10.12 -0.14
N GLY A 273 -11.73 10.51 -1.12
CA GLY A 273 -10.29 10.27 -1.10
C GLY A 273 -9.60 10.90 0.12
N TRP A 274 -9.91 12.15 0.44
CA TRP A 274 -9.38 12.81 1.64
C TRP A 274 -9.85 12.15 2.94
N SER A 275 -11.12 11.73 3.02
CA SER A 275 -11.64 10.98 4.15
C SER A 275 -10.86 9.66 4.35
N ASN A 276 -10.64 8.90 3.27
CA ASN A 276 -9.83 7.69 3.29
C ASN A 276 -8.38 7.99 3.73
N SER A 277 -7.78 9.08 3.24
CA SER A 277 -6.42 9.49 3.61
C SER A 277 -6.28 9.78 5.10
N ILE A 278 -7.22 10.53 5.66
CA ILE A 278 -7.27 10.84 7.10
C ILE A 278 -7.40 9.55 7.92
N GLY A 279 -8.37 8.70 7.56
CA GLY A 279 -8.61 7.44 8.25
C GLY A 279 -7.39 6.51 8.19
N LEU A 280 -6.83 6.32 7.00
CA LEU A 280 -5.67 5.45 6.79
C LEU A 280 -4.42 5.97 7.51
N LYS A 281 -4.19 7.30 7.51
CA LYS A 281 -3.08 7.92 8.25
C LYS A 281 -3.26 7.71 9.74
N LEU A 282 -4.43 7.96 10.32
CA LEU A 282 -4.68 7.73 11.73
C LEU A 282 -4.49 6.25 12.10
N LEU A 283 -5.02 5.34 11.27
CA LEU A 283 -4.85 3.90 11.45
C LEU A 283 -3.36 3.53 11.55
N GLN A 284 -2.57 3.96 10.56
CA GLN A 284 -1.12 3.69 10.49
C GLN A 284 -0.37 4.22 11.73
N LEU A 285 -0.74 5.41 12.18
CA LEU A 285 -0.06 6.06 13.33
C LEU A 285 -0.41 5.40 14.67
N THR A 286 -1.54 4.70 14.79
CA THR A 286 -2.05 4.20 16.07
C THR A 286 -2.10 2.70 16.18
N MET A 287 -2.11 1.95 15.07
CA MET A 287 -2.11 0.48 15.09
C MET A 287 -0.85 -0.11 15.74
N PRO A 288 -0.81 -1.41 16.07
CA PRO A 288 0.41 -2.08 16.52
C PRO A 288 1.56 -1.90 15.55
N GLY A 289 2.72 -1.46 16.06
CA GLY A 289 3.91 -1.15 15.27
C GLY A 289 4.50 0.20 15.62
N VAL A 290 5.63 0.52 14.98
CA VAL A 290 6.32 1.82 15.07
C VAL A 290 6.07 2.58 13.75
N PRO A 291 5.30 3.67 13.77
CA PRO A 291 4.94 4.38 12.56
C PRO A 291 6.12 5.18 11.99
N ASP A 292 6.35 5.05 10.69
CA ASP A 292 7.19 5.93 9.90
C ASP A 292 6.31 6.89 9.08
N VAL A 293 6.67 8.15 9.03
CA VAL A 293 6.01 9.16 8.19
C VAL A 293 7.02 9.60 7.13
N TYR A 294 6.81 9.15 5.90
CA TYR A 294 7.67 9.52 4.79
C TYR A 294 7.65 11.05 4.59
N GLN A 295 8.81 11.61 4.24
CA GLN A 295 9.00 13.05 4.06
C GLN A 295 7.92 13.65 3.16
N GLY A 296 7.27 14.71 3.64
CA GLY A 296 6.24 15.43 2.88
C GLY A 296 4.82 14.90 3.05
N THR A 297 4.64 13.66 3.55
CA THR A 297 3.31 13.04 3.69
C THR A 297 2.51 13.52 4.90
N GLU A 298 3.00 14.52 5.59
CA GLU A 298 2.23 15.28 6.60
C GLU A 298 1.13 16.13 5.94
N PHE A 299 1.33 16.55 4.69
CA PHE A 299 0.31 17.15 3.81
C PHE A 299 -0.17 16.12 2.80
N TRP A 300 -1.14 16.54 1.94
CA TRP A 300 -1.50 15.69 0.80
C TRP A 300 -0.29 15.48 -0.11
N ASP A 301 0.04 14.23 -0.33
CA ASP A 301 1.07 13.84 -1.27
C ASP A 301 0.45 13.01 -2.40
N THR A 302 0.38 13.62 -3.58
CA THR A 302 -0.10 12.99 -4.81
C THR A 302 1.04 12.61 -5.74
N SER A 303 2.17 12.19 -5.19
CA SER A 303 3.30 11.69 -5.97
C SER A 303 3.00 10.33 -6.59
N LEU A 304 3.67 10.09 -7.69
CA LEU A 304 3.78 8.80 -8.38
C LEU A 304 5.14 8.17 -8.03
N VAL A 305 5.55 7.13 -8.76
CA VAL A 305 6.81 6.42 -8.50
C VAL A 305 8.04 7.32 -8.65
N ASP A 306 9.16 6.95 -8.02
CA ASP A 306 10.41 7.70 -8.14
C ASP A 306 10.79 8.03 -9.60
N PRO A 307 11.37 9.19 -9.85
CA PRO A 307 11.84 10.21 -8.90
C PRO A 307 10.76 11.18 -8.40
N ASP A 308 9.50 11.05 -8.82
CA ASP A 308 8.42 11.98 -8.50
C ASP A 308 8.16 12.10 -6.99
N ASN A 309 8.27 11.01 -6.25
CA ASN A 309 8.11 10.96 -4.79
C ASN A 309 9.34 11.43 -3.99
N ARG A 310 10.36 11.99 -4.65
CA ARG A 310 11.58 12.52 -4.04
C ARG A 310 11.76 14.02 -4.24
N ARG A 311 10.67 14.73 -4.58
CA ARG A 311 10.66 16.19 -4.74
C ARG A 311 10.97 16.88 -3.41
N GLU A 312 11.49 18.09 -3.49
CA GLU A 312 11.74 18.93 -2.32
C GLU A 312 10.48 19.16 -1.50
N VAL A 313 10.62 19.15 -0.18
CA VAL A 313 9.53 19.35 0.77
C VAL A 313 9.64 20.74 1.38
N ASP A 314 8.57 21.52 1.27
CA ASP A 314 8.45 22.81 1.94
C ASP A 314 8.16 22.62 3.44
N TYR A 315 9.22 22.52 4.22
CA TYR A 315 9.12 22.39 5.67
C TYR A 315 8.70 23.69 6.37
N ASP A 316 8.91 24.84 5.76
CA ASP A 316 8.53 26.12 6.38
C ASP A 316 7.01 26.30 6.35
N ALA A 317 6.34 25.94 5.24
CA ALA A 317 4.90 25.88 5.19
C ALA A 317 4.31 24.95 6.26
N ARG A 318 4.92 23.77 6.46
CA ARG A 318 4.50 22.81 7.50
C ARG A 318 4.68 23.35 8.90
N ARG A 319 5.78 24.02 9.20
CA ARG A 319 6.03 24.65 10.50
C ARG A 319 5.02 25.75 10.81
N GLN A 320 4.67 26.56 9.80
CA GLN A 320 3.67 27.60 9.97
C GLN A 320 2.32 27.00 10.34
N VAL A 321 1.83 26.04 9.56
CA VAL A 321 0.55 25.37 9.83
C VAL A 321 0.57 24.65 11.18
N LEU A 322 1.67 23.99 11.55
CA LEU A 322 1.80 23.34 12.86
C LEU A 322 1.70 24.34 14.02
N THR A 323 2.22 25.55 13.82
CA THR A 323 2.08 26.64 14.81
C THR A 323 0.63 27.03 14.98
N ASP A 324 -0.13 27.23 13.90
CA ASP A 324 -1.54 27.58 13.93
C ASP A 324 -2.38 26.47 14.59
N LEU A 325 -2.09 25.21 14.27
CA LEU A 325 -2.77 24.04 14.89
C LEU A 325 -2.50 23.92 16.39
N ASN A 326 -1.35 24.37 16.90
CA ASN A 326 -1.04 24.38 18.32
C ASN A 326 -1.87 25.43 19.10
N PHE A 327 -2.44 26.43 18.43
CA PHE A 327 -3.39 27.40 19.02
C PHE A 327 -4.84 26.88 19.06
N GLY A 328 -5.09 25.62 18.73
CA GLY A 328 -6.37 24.94 18.91
C GLY A 328 -7.29 24.96 17.68
N ALA A 329 -6.80 25.35 16.51
CA ALA A 329 -7.60 25.26 15.27
C ALA A 329 -7.94 23.80 14.93
N LEU A 330 -9.22 23.54 14.59
CA LEU A 330 -9.67 22.31 13.95
C LEU A 330 -9.95 22.62 12.47
N PRO A 331 -9.01 22.35 11.56
CA PRO A 331 -9.21 22.63 10.16
C PRO A 331 -10.23 21.67 9.54
N PRO A 332 -11.04 22.14 8.58
CA PRO A 332 -11.88 21.23 7.81
C PRO A 332 -11.02 20.27 6.98
N VAL A 333 -11.57 19.11 6.65
CA VAL A 333 -10.92 18.22 5.67
C VAL A 333 -11.16 18.79 4.28
N GLY A 334 -10.13 19.32 3.67
CA GLY A 334 -10.17 20.05 2.41
C GLY A 334 -8.85 20.06 1.67
N ALA A 335 -8.76 20.88 0.62
CA ALA A 335 -7.64 20.91 -0.29
C ALA A 335 -6.31 21.35 0.35
N ASP A 336 -6.36 22.11 1.47
CA ASP A 336 -5.18 22.69 2.13
C ASP A 336 -4.33 21.71 2.93
N ALA A 337 -4.79 20.48 3.09
CA ALA A 337 -4.11 19.39 3.83
C ALA A 337 -3.85 19.66 5.33
N HIS A 338 -4.33 20.76 5.90
CA HIS A 338 -4.08 21.10 7.32
C HIS A 338 -4.65 20.03 8.27
N ALA A 339 -5.79 19.42 7.88
CA ALA A 339 -6.42 18.33 8.61
C ALA A 339 -5.50 17.09 8.73
N LYS A 340 -4.72 16.79 7.69
CA LYS A 340 -3.78 15.66 7.74
C LYS A 340 -2.62 15.92 8.69
N LEU A 341 -2.04 17.14 8.66
CA LEU A 341 -0.99 17.52 9.61
C LEU A 341 -1.50 17.51 11.06
N LEU A 342 -2.77 17.93 11.30
CA LEU A 342 -3.39 17.80 12.62
C LEU A 342 -3.34 16.34 13.10
N VAL A 343 -3.80 15.39 12.28
CA VAL A 343 -3.82 13.96 12.61
C VAL A 343 -2.40 13.46 12.91
N VAL A 344 -1.44 13.75 12.04
CA VAL A 344 -0.03 13.33 12.22
C VAL A 344 0.52 13.89 13.52
N SER A 345 0.40 15.20 13.76
CA SER A 345 0.99 15.84 14.92
C SER A 345 0.34 15.39 16.23
N ARG A 346 -1.01 15.25 16.27
CA ARG A 346 -1.73 14.86 17.49
C ARG A 346 -1.48 13.39 17.83
N ALA A 347 -1.53 12.49 16.85
CA ALA A 347 -1.29 11.07 17.09
C ALA A 347 0.15 10.78 17.52
N LEU A 348 1.16 11.40 16.88
CA LEU A 348 2.56 11.19 17.24
C LEU A 348 2.91 11.81 18.60
N LYS A 349 2.36 13.00 18.92
CA LYS A 349 2.52 13.59 20.26
C LYS A 349 1.93 12.69 21.34
N LEU A 350 0.71 12.19 21.13
CA LEU A 350 0.06 11.29 22.08
C LEU A 350 0.89 10.01 22.30
N ARG A 351 1.38 9.38 21.22
CA ARG A 351 2.24 8.18 21.35
C ARG A 351 3.53 8.45 22.09
N ARG A 352 4.15 9.63 21.90
CA ARG A 352 5.37 10.04 22.60
C ARG A 352 5.11 10.31 24.07
N ASP A 353 4.04 11.03 24.38
CA ASP A 353 3.77 11.56 25.71
C ASP A 353 3.03 10.57 26.62
N ARG A 354 2.25 9.64 26.01
CA ARG A 354 1.44 8.63 26.71
C ARG A 354 1.62 7.24 26.07
N PRO A 355 2.85 6.71 26.00
CA PRO A 355 3.13 5.41 25.34
C PRO A 355 2.39 4.23 25.98
N GLU A 356 2.03 4.32 27.26
CA GLU A 356 1.25 3.31 27.98
C GLU A 356 -0.13 3.06 27.38
N LEU A 357 -0.70 4.05 26.69
CA LEU A 357 -2.01 3.93 26.00
C LEU A 357 -1.95 3.14 24.69
N PHE A 358 -0.78 2.63 24.31
CA PHE A 358 -0.55 1.92 23.03
C PHE A 358 0.02 0.53 23.20
N THR A 359 -0.28 -0.14 24.32
CA THR A 359 0.29 -1.45 24.69
C THR A 359 -0.63 -2.63 24.39
N GLY A 360 -1.93 -2.41 24.24
CA GLY A 360 -2.95 -3.43 23.99
C GLY A 360 -3.50 -3.42 22.57
N TYR A 361 -4.47 -4.32 22.31
CA TYR A 361 -5.32 -4.29 21.13
C TYR A 361 -6.66 -4.97 21.40
N THR A 362 -7.74 -4.23 21.25
CA THR A 362 -9.11 -4.75 21.35
C THR A 362 -9.95 -4.12 20.25
N ALA A 363 -10.68 -4.92 19.48
CA ALA A 363 -11.57 -4.43 18.44
C ALA A 363 -12.74 -3.64 19.05
N ILE A 364 -13.13 -2.53 18.44
CA ILE A 364 -14.36 -1.82 18.71
C ILE A 364 -15.45 -2.35 17.77
N THR A 365 -16.58 -2.75 18.31
CA THR A 365 -17.71 -3.27 17.55
C THR A 365 -18.66 -2.17 17.14
N SER A 366 -19.25 -2.32 15.96
CA SER A 366 -20.29 -1.47 15.41
C SER A 366 -21.53 -2.27 15.07
N ALA A 367 -22.71 -1.65 15.13
CA ALA A 367 -23.98 -2.24 14.75
C ALA A 367 -24.85 -1.21 14.04
N GLY A 368 -25.83 -1.65 13.23
CA GLY A 368 -26.74 -0.78 12.48
C GLY A 368 -26.48 -0.76 10.98
N ALA A 369 -27.19 0.11 10.27
CA ALA A 369 -27.25 0.10 8.81
C ALA A 369 -25.91 0.41 8.11
N ALA A 370 -25.04 1.20 8.75
CA ALA A 370 -23.72 1.58 8.25
C ALA A 370 -22.57 0.99 9.11
N ALA A 371 -22.80 -0.16 9.78
CA ALA A 371 -21.78 -0.79 10.63
C ALA A 371 -20.47 -1.08 9.87
N ASP A 372 -20.56 -1.50 8.61
CA ASP A 372 -19.40 -1.74 7.75
C ASP A 372 -18.65 -0.47 7.32
N ASN A 373 -19.20 0.70 7.58
CA ASN A 373 -18.57 1.98 7.28
C ASN A 373 -17.69 2.50 8.42
N VAL A 374 -17.55 1.74 9.52
CA VAL A 374 -16.65 2.05 10.63
C VAL A 374 -15.61 0.96 10.80
N PHE A 375 -14.40 1.37 11.17
CA PHE A 375 -13.38 0.50 11.70
C PHE A 375 -12.77 1.16 12.94
N GLY A 376 -12.59 0.40 14.02
CA GLY A 376 -12.01 0.96 15.23
C GLY A 376 -11.44 -0.08 16.18
N PHE A 377 -10.49 0.37 16.99
CA PHE A 377 -9.86 -0.45 18.04
C PHE A 377 -9.37 0.40 19.20
N ASP A 378 -9.26 -0.23 20.36
CA ASP A 378 -8.62 0.32 21.56
C ASP A 378 -7.23 -0.28 21.73
N ARG A 379 -6.25 0.58 21.99
CA ARG A 379 -4.86 0.23 22.23
C ARG A 379 -4.50 0.12 23.71
N GLY A 380 -5.48 0.18 24.62
CA GLY A 380 -5.31 0.18 26.07
C GLY A 380 -5.50 1.58 26.67
N GLY A 381 -6.48 2.32 26.13
CA GLY A 381 -6.87 3.66 26.55
C GLY A 381 -6.80 4.73 25.46
N ALA A 382 -6.20 4.42 24.32
CA ALA A 382 -6.28 5.21 23.09
C ALA A 382 -7.16 4.48 22.07
N ILE A 383 -8.37 4.98 21.81
CA ILE A 383 -9.30 4.38 20.87
C ILE A 383 -9.22 5.11 19.54
N THR A 384 -8.93 4.36 18.50
CA THR A 384 -8.93 4.83 17.10
C THR A 384 -10.21 4.44 16.42
N LEU A 385 -10.91 5.40 15.82
CA LEU A 385 -12.12 5.20 15.02
C LEU A 385 -11.95 5.91 13.67
N ILE A 386 -12.25 5.21 12.58
CA ILE A 386 -12.16 5.74 11.23
C ILE A 386 -13.40 5.38 10.41
N THR A 387 -13.70 6.23 9.43
CA THR A 387 -14.70 5.91 8.39
C THR A 387 -14.09 5.02 7.32
N ARG A 388 -14.90 4.17 6.71
CA ARG A 388 -14.58 3.36 5.52
C ARG A 388 -15.67 3.55 4.48
N LEU A 389 -15.33 3.36 3.21
CA LEU A 389 -16.25 3.48 2.08
C LEU A 389 -17.05 4.80 2.18
N PRO A 390 -16.33 5.94 2.24
CA PRO A 390 -16.95 7.23 2.57
C PRO A 390 -17.84 7.77 1.45
N PHE A 391 -17.64 7.33 0.20
CA PHE A 391 -18.45 7.77 -0.93
C PHE A 391 -19.91 7.31 -0.77
N GLY A 392 -20.12 6.02 -0.64
CA GLY A 392 -21.44 5.46 -0.42
C GLY A 392 -22.05 5.85 0.94
N LEU A 393 -21.21 6.07 1.96
CA LEU A 393 -21.65 6.57 3.26
C LEU A 393 -22.22 7.99 3.16
N ALA A 394 -21.59 8.88 2.38
CA ALA A 394 -22.08 10.25 2.19
C ALA A 394 -23.48 10.30 1.56
N GLU A 395 -23.82 9.34 0.72
CA GLU A 395 -25.15 9.24 0.09
C GLU A 395 -26.21 8.66 1.04
N ARG A 396 -25.85 7.65 1.85
CA ARG A 396 -26.79 6.91 2.70
C ARG A 396 -26.92 7.46 4.12
N GLY A 397 -25.85 8.13 4.61
CA GLY A 397 -25.73 8.55 5.99
C GLY A 397 -25.53 7.39 6.97
N TRP A 398 -25.42 7.72 8.25
CA TRP A 398 -25.15 6.77 9.32
C TRP A 398 -26.36 5.94 9.77
N GLY A 399 -27.58 6.42 9.50
CA GLY A 399 -28.80 5.77 9.99
C GLY A 399 -28.78 5.60 11.52
N ASP A 400 -29.06 4.38 11.97
CA ASP A 400 -29.07 3.96 13.37
C ASP A 400 -27.76 3.40 13.88
N THR A 401 -26.68 3.60 13.15
CA THR A 401 -25.37 2.98 13.44
C THR A 401 -24.79 3.45 14.77
N THR A 402 -24.40 2.49 15.59
CA THR A 402 -23.80 2.67 16.91
C THR A 402 -22.47 1.95 17.04
N LEU A 403 -21.68 2.40 18.03
CA LEU A 403 -20.42 1.83 18.45
C LEU A 403 -20.50 1.48 19.93
N GLU A 404 -19.87 0.37 20.34
CA GLU A 404 -19.71 0.01 21.74
C GLU A 404 -18.29 0.40 22.22
N LEU A 405 -18.21 1.48 22.99
CA LEU A 405 -16.99 1.95 23.61
C LEU A 405 -16.85 1.37 25.03
N PRO A 406 -15.64 1.07 25.50
CA PRO A 406 -15.42 0.72 26.90
C PRO A 406 -15.96 1.80 27.84
N ALA A 407 -16.36 1.39 29.06
CA ALA A 407 -16.88 2.33 30.05
C ALA A 407 -15.80 3.37 30.44
N GLY A 408 -16.19 4.63 30.55
CA GLY A 408 -15.28 5.73 30.90
C GLY A 408 -15.66 7.04 30.23
N SER A 409 -14.89 8.07 30.53
CA SER A 409 -14.95 9.37 29.84
C SER A 409 -13.74 9.52 28.93
N TYR A 410 -13.95 10.07 27.76
CA TYR A 410 -12.92 10.23 26.73
C TYR A 410 -12.91 11.65 26.20
N THR A 411 -11.72 12.13 25.88
CA THR A 411 -11.57 13.36 25.08
C THR A 411 -10.95 12.99 23.72
N CYS A 412 -11.56 13.47 22.63
CA CYS A 412 -11.00 13.30 21.29
C CYS A 412 -9.75 14.17 21.11
N ALA A 413 -8.60 13.55 20.96
CA ALA A 413 -7.33 14.27 20.77
C ALA A 413 -7.29 15.10 19.48
N LEU A 414 -8.13 14.80 18.47
CA LEU A 414 -8.20 15.56 17.22
C LEU A 414 -9.11 16.78 17.34
N SER A 415 -10.31 16.63 17.88
CA SER A 415 -11.34 17.68 17.91
C SER A 415 -11.52 18.37 19.27
N GLY A 416 -11.02 17.77 20.34
CA GLY A 416 -11.28 18.22 21.72
C GLY A 416 -12.67 17.87 22.25
N ALA A 417 -13.50 17.16 21.48
CA ALA A 417 -14.84 16.77 21.91
C ALA A 417 -14.79 15.70 23.01
N SER A 418 -15.67 15.84 24.03
CA SER A 418 -15.85 14.83 25.07
C SER A 418 -16.84 13.76 24.61
N VAL A 419 -16.52 12.49 24.91
CA VAL A 419 -17.32 11.32 24.56
C VAL A 419 -17.44 10.42 25.78
N SER A 420 -18.68 9.97 26.10
CA SER A 420 -18.90 8.98 27.16
C SER A 420 -18.84 7.58 26.58
N GLY A 421 -18.28 6.62 27.34
CA GLY A 421 -18.32 5.21 27.00
C GLY A 421 -19.72 4.61 27.01
N GLY A 422 -19.84 3.37 26.57
CA GLY A 422 -21.09 2.67 26.30
C GLY A 422 -21.50 2.75 24.83
N THR A 423 -22.78 2.58 24.55
CA THR A 423 -23.35 2.66 23.20
C THR A 423 -23.41 4.11 22.73
N VAL A 424 -22.65 4.46 21.69
CA VAL A 424 -22.60 5.83 21.12
C VAL A 424 -22.97 5.80 19.64
N ARG A 425 -23.62 6.87 19.15
CA ARG A 425 -23.98 6.95 17.73
C ARG A 425 -22.75 7.31 16.88
N ALA A 426 -22.56 6.58 15.79
CA ALA A 426 -21.49 6.88 14.84
C ALA A 426 -21.61 8.31 14.27
N ALA A 427 -22.83 8.77 13.99
CA ALA A 427 -23.10 10.12 13.52
C ALA A 427 -22.56 11.22 14.45
N ASP A 428 -22.57 11.00 15.76
CA ASP A 428 -22.10 11.99 16.75
C ASP A 428 -20.55 12.00 16.79
N ILE A 429 -19.92 10.82 16.72
CA ILE A 429 -18.46 10.69 16.69
C ILE A 429 -17.86 11.34 15.43
N PHE A 430 -18.49 11.12 14.27
CA PHE A 430 -17.97 11.57 12.97
C PHE A 430 -18.66 12.86 12.45
N ALA A 431 -19.34 13.60 13.32
CA ALA A 431 -20.09 14.80 12.93
C ALA A 431 -19.24 15.89 12.27
N THR A 432 -17.99 16.04 12.70
CA THR A 432 -17.10 17.12 12.25
C THR A 432 -15.82 16.61 11.54
N PHE A 433 -15.46 15.36 11.75
CA PHE A 433 -14.22 14.81 11.24
C PHE A 433 -14.34 13.31 10.93
N PRO A 434 -13.80 12.80 9.82
CA PRO A 434 -14.00 11.40 9.42
C PRO A 434 -13.18 10.38 10.23
N ALA A 435 -12.53 10.84 11.30
CA ALA A 435 -11.74 10.03 12.19
C ALA A 435 -11.76 10.58 13.61
N ALA A 436 -11.61 9.72 14.61
CA ALA A 436 -11.47 10.13 16.01
C ALA A 436 -10.36 9.34 16.71
N LEU A 437 -9.58 10.03 17.53
CA LEU A 437 -8.62 9.45 18.46
C LEU A 437 -9.07 9.80 19.87
N LEU A 438 -9.79 8.88 20.51
CA LEU A 438 -10.33 9.08 21.84
C LEU A 438 -9.30 8.66 22.88
N VAL A 439 -9.05 9.51 23.85
CA VAL A 439 -8.12 9.27 24.96
C VAL A 439 -8.93 9.20 26.25
N GLN A 440 -8.76 8.11 26.99
CA GLN A 440 -9.41 7.95 28.27
C GLN A 440 -8.91 8.99 29.25
N GLU A 441 -9.83 9.67 29.92
CA GLU A 441 -9.51 10.61 31.00
C GLU A 441 -9.06 9.83 32.23
N ASP A 442 -8.00 10.31 32.90
CA ASP A 442 -7.55 9.70 34.13
C ASP A 442 -8.68 9.77 35.16
N ALA A 443 -8.91 8.70 35.89
CA ALA A 443 -9.89 8.71 36.97
C ALA A 443 -9.44 9.73 38.01
N SER A 444 -10.20 10.83 38.15
CA SER A 444 -9.96 11.89 39.12
C SER A 444 -10.17 11.43 40.57
#